data_c43a325044c9f52ea65d35920452d070
#
_entry.id   c43a325044c9f52ea65d35920452d070
#
_cell.length_a   1.000
_cell.length_b   1.000
_cell.length_c   1.000
_cell.angle_alpha   90.00
_cell.angle_beta   90.00
_cell.angle_gamma   90.00
#
_symmetry.space_group_name_H-M   'P 1'
#
loop_
_entity.id
_entity.type
_entity.pdbx_description
1 polymer ?
#
loop_
_entity_poly.entity_id
_entity_poly.type
_entity_poly.pdbx_seq_one_letter_code
_entity_poly.pdbx_strand_id
1 'polypeptide(L)'
;MSPDELCATAERLGVDDARELRKSELVLAVLEAHADRRGETHAEGVLEVLGDGFGFLRNADAMFAPGTDDVYVSPSQIRRFGLRTGDIVRGTVRAPKESERYFALLRVESVEGGAPDQHPHRDDFDARPAGPATTRLDLRGAPPSVRLAELYAPLGLGQRILIKAPPRGGKSGLLGELTRALVANHPTAHVTLVAIDVRPEEAGELGRGLDGHVAVSTLADPPARHVQLVEMLVERGKRTAERGGHAIVVIDSLGRLARAWNLVVPASGRTLIGALDAAAITRVRRLWASARQLESGGALTLVATLTTESGQRIDEVMADELAETASAEWVLAKGGSAEAPRFDVDATFSRQAEALVDDVAAWRHAAAQPVARVTPAAAATADLPSLIAALA
;
A
#
# COMPACT_ATOMS: atom_id res chain seq x y z
N MET A 1 -20.92 -5.07 -6.84
CA MET A 1 -21.84 -5.31 -8.00
C MET A 1 -21.15 -4.86 -9.27
N SER A 2 -21.27 -5.67 -10.34
CA SER A 2 -20.83 -5.25 -11.68
C SER A 2 -21.69 -4.09 -12.21
N PRO A 3 -21.24 -3.30 -13.20
CA PRO A 3 -22.05 -2.26 -13.81
C PRO A 3 -23.40 -2.77 -14.34
N ASP A 4 -23.43 -3.97 -14.92
CA ASP A 4 -24.64 -4.59 -15.44
C ASP A 4 -25.63 -4.99 -14.34
N GLU A 5 -25.15 -5.51 -13.22
CA GLU A 5 -25.98 -5.83 -12.05
C GLU A 5 -26.54 -4.56 -11.38
N LEU A 6 -25.77 -3.49 -11.35
CA LEU A 6 -26.22 -2.19 -10.87
C LEU A 6 -27.31 -1.63 -11.77
N CYS A 7 -27.13 -1.69 -13.08
CA CYS A 7 -28.09 -1.22 -14.06
C CYS A 7 -29.42 -1.99 -13.94
N ALA A 8 -29.36 -3.34 -13.89
CA ALA A 8 -30.55 -4.18 -13.70
C ALA A 8 -31.25 -3.91 -12.36
N THR A 9 -30.51 -3.53 -11.32
CA THR A 9 -31.08 -3.18 -10.02
C THR A 9 -31.75 -1.82 -10.08
N ALA A 10 -31.13 -0.83 -10.74
CA ALA A 10 -31.71 0.50 -10.94
C ALA A 10 -33.00 0.45 -11.73
N GLU A 11 -33.03 -0.31 -12.84
CA GLU A 11 -34.26 -0.51 -13.66
C GLU A 11 -35.39 -1.15 -12.82
N ARG A 12 -35.08 -2.16 -11.98
CA ARG A 12 -36.09 -2.76 -11.05
C ARG A 12 -36.59 -1.78 -10.01
N LEU A 13 -35.79 -0.79 -9.63
CA LEU A 13 -36.15 0.25 -8.68
C LEU A 13 -36.88 1.42 -9.33
N GLY A 14 -37.02 1.43 -10.67
CA GLY A 14 -37.72 2.47 -11.40
C GLY A 14 -36.88 3.74 -11.61
N VAL A 15 -35.56 3.59 -11.65
CA VAL A 15 -34.64 4.67 -12.04
C VAL A 15 -34.73 4.84 -13.55
N ASP A 16 -35.14 6.01 -14.01
CA ASP A 16 -35.19 6.36 -15.43
C ASP A 16 -33.76 6.50 -15.98
N ASP A 17 -33.58 6.16 -17.24
CA ASP A 17 -32.32 6.28 -17.97
C ASP A 17 -31.09 5.60 -17.32
N ALA A 18 -31.30 4.54 -16.54
CA ALA A 18 -30.27 3.83 -15.78
C ALA A 18 -29.05 3.42 -16.63
N ARG A 19 -29.23 3.17 -17.94
CA ARG A 19 -28.14 2.77 -18.86
C ARG A 19 -27.28 3.93 -19.34
N GLU A 20 -27.74 5.15 -19.19
CA GLU A 20 -27.03 6.35 -19.60
C GLU A 20 -26.20 6.95 -18.46
N LEU A 21 -26.46 6.52 -17.21
CA LEU A 21 -25.77 6.96 -16.01
C LEU A 21 -24.38 6.33 -15.88
N ARG A 22 -23.40 7.13 -15.46
CA ARG A 22 -22.09 6.60 -15.05
C ARG A 22 -22.25 5.75 -13.81
N LYS A 23 -21.29 4.84 -13.55
CA LYS A 23 -21.33 3.91 -12.41
C LYS A 23 -21.61 4.63 -11.07
N SER A 24 -20.99 5.78 -10.83
CA SER A 24 -21.19 6.57 -9.61
C SER A 24 -22.60 7.19 -9.50
N GLU A 25 -23.14 7.69 -10.62
CA GLU A 25 -24.50 8.24 -10.69
C GLU A 25 -25.55 7.13 -10.54
N LEU A 26 -25.27 5.98 -11.12
CA LEU A 26 -26.10 4.79 -11.02
C LEU A 26 -26.17 4.24 -9.58
N VAL A 27 -25.04 4.21 -8.85
CA VAL A 27 -25.00 3.84 -7.43
C VAL A 27 -25.82 4.83 -6.61
N LEU A 28 -25.69 6.13 -6.86
CA LEU A 28 -26.44 7.17 -6.20
C LEU A 28 -27.96 6.97 -6.42
N ALA A 29 -28.39 6.83 -7.66
CA ALA A 29 -29.79 6.63 -8.01
C ALA A 29 -30.39 5.36 -7.42
N VAL A 30 -29.63 4.27 -7.37
CA VAL A 30 -30.04 3.02 -6.70
C VAL A 30 -30.18 3.21 -5.21
N LEU A 31 -29.28 3.92 -4.55
CA LEU A 31 -29.33 4.21 -3.11
C LEU A 31 -30.54 5.12 -2.78
N GLU A 32 -30.80 6.15 -3.57
CA GLU A 32 -31.97 7.02 -3.44
C GLU A 32 -33.28 6.24 -3.59
N ALA A 33 -33.42 5.46 -4.64
CA ALA A 33 -34.60 4.64 -4.88
C ALA A 33 -34.84 3.56 -3.80
N HIS A 34 -33.77 3.04 -3.18
CA HIS A 34 -33.85 2.15 -2.03
C HIS A 34 -34.29 2.87 -0.77
N ALA A 35 -33.76 4.07 -0.51
CA ALA A 35 -34.13 4.90 0.63
C ALA A 35 -35.62 5.26 0.60
N ASP A 36 -36.15 5.61 -0.56
CA ASP A 36 -37.55 5.93 -0.78
C ASP A 36 -38.50 4.74 -0.52
N ARG A 37 -38.03 3.51 -0.83
CA ARG A 37 -38.89 2.31 -0.73
C ARG A 37 -38.84 1.60 0.64
N ARG A 38 -37.70 1.68 1.37
CA ARG A 38 -37.48 0.91 2.61
C ARG A 38 -37.23 1.74 3.86
N GLY A 39 -37.06 3.06 3.75
CA GLY A 39 -36.83 3.97 4.87
C GLY A 39 -35.41 3.88 5.50
N GLU A 40 -34.63 2.85 5.21
CA GLU A 40 -33.25 2.71 5.70
C GLU A 40 -32.35 2.17 4.59
N THR A 41 -31.34 2.94 4.25
CA THR A 41 -30.26 2.55 3.30
C THR A 41 -28.98 2.35 4.08
N HIS A 42 -28.23 1.30 3.73
CA HIS A 42 -26.95 0.98 4.37
C HIS A 42 -25.81 1.25 3.40
N ALA A 43 -24.72 1.78 3.92
CA ALA A 43 -23.47 1.94 3.18
C ALA A 43 -22.31 1.36 4.00
N GLU A 44 -21.28 0.93 3.28
CA GLU A 44 -19.99 0.51 3.82
C GLU A 44 -18.87 1.15 3.00
N GLY A 45 -17.84 1.61 3.67
CA GLY A 45 -16.68 2.20 3.00
C GLY A 45 -15.50 2.35 3.94
N VAL A 46 -14.36 2.74 3.37
CA VAL A 46 -13.15 3.03 4.12
C VAL A 46 -13.13 4.50 4.51
N LEU A 47 -13.04 4.78 5.81
CA LEU A 47 -13.08 6.15 6.32
C LEU A 47 -11.80 6.91 5.96
N GLU A 48 -11.97 8.09 5.38
CA GLU A 48 -10.97 9.14 5.28
C GLU A 48 -11.36 10.30 6.18
N VAL A 49 -10.57 10.60 7.22
CA VAL A 49 -10.79 11.75 8.11
C VAL A 49 -10.02 12.94 7.56
N LEU A 50 -10.70 14.07 7.36
CA LEU A 50 -10.11 15.30 6.84
C LEU A 50 -9.67 16.25 7.96
N GLY A 51 -8.88 17.26 7.61
CA GLY A 51 -8.27 18.20 8.56
C GLY A 51 -9.26 18.94 9.46
N ASP A 52 -10.49 19.16 8.98
CA ASP A 52 -11.57 19.82 9.73
C ASP A 52 -12.29 18.88 10.72
N GLY A 53 -11.84 17.62 10.81
CA GLY A 53 -12.34 16.63 11.76
C GLY A 53 -13.61 15.89 11.34
N PHE A 54 -14.19 16.18 10.19
CA PHE A 54 -15.20 15.32 9.54
C PHE A 54 -14.51 14.33 8.59
N GLY A 55 -15.25 13.38 8.05
CA GLY A 55 -14.71 12.40 7.10
C GLY A 55 -15.70 11.95 6.06
N PHE A 56 -15.19 11.09 5.16
CA PHE A 56 -16.00 10.41 4.15
C PHE A 56 -15.70 8.91 4.14
N LEU A 57 -16.73 8.10 3.96
CA LEU A 57 -16.54 6.70 3.60
C LEU A 57 -16.25 6.66 2.11
N ARG A 58 -15.04 6.23 1.77
CA ARG A 58 -14.55 6.12 0.40
C ARG A 58 -14.78 4.70 -0.14
N ASN A 59 -15.03 4.63 -1.42
CA ASN A 59 -15.18 3.36 -2.12
C ASN A 59 -13.81 2.77 -2.44
N ALA A 60 -13.52 1.56 -1.93
CA ALA A 60 -12.28 0.84 -2.21
C ALA A 60 -12.13 0.47 -3.69
N ASP A 61 -13.22 0.10 -4.38
CA ASP A 61 -13.23 -0.23 -5.81
C ASP A 61 -12.86 0.98 -6.69
N ALA A 62 -13.14 2.21 -6.19
CA ALA A 62 -12.71 3.46 -6.81
C ALA A 62 -11.32 3.90 -6.32
N MET A 63 -10.54 3.01 -5.71
CA MET A 63 -9.23 3.32 -5.13
C MET A 63 -9.27 4.53 -4.19
N PHE A 64 -10.34 4.67 -3.42
CA PHE A 64 -10.59 5.78 -2.48
C PHE A 64 -10.67 7.17 -3.13
N ALA A 65 -10.87 7.26 -4.45
CA ALA A 65 -11.03 8.55 -5.11
C ALA A 65 -12.28 9.26 -4.59
N PRO A 66 -12.22 10.59 -4.34
CA PRO A 66 -13.40 11.38 -4.03
C PRO A 66 -14.47 11.23 -5.10
N GLY A 67 -15.69 10.90 -4.70
CA GLY A 67 -16.81 10.63 -5.59
C GLY A 67 -18.13 11.19 -5.08
N THR A 68 -19.16 11.13 -5.92
CA THR A 68 -20.53 11.53 -5.54
C THR A 68 -21.23 10.49 -4.65
N ASP A 69 -20.69 9.28 -4.64
CA ASP A 69 -21.12 8.14 -3.83
C ASP A 69 -20.49 8.11 -2.42
N ASP A 70 -19.64 9.08 -2.10
CA ASP A 70 -19.05 9.20 -0.77
C ASP A 70 -20.12 9.48 0.29
N VAL A 71 -19.94 8.89 1.48
CA VAL A 71 -20.84 9.11 2.61
C VAL A 71 -20.17 9.98 3.65
N TYR A 72 -20.76 11.12 3.95
CA TYR A 72 -20.30 12.05 4.97
C TYR A 72 -20.41 11.44 6.37
N VAL A 73 -19.32 11.56 7.14
CA VAL A 73 -19.23 11.15 8.55
C VAL A 73 -18.95 12.37 9.42
N SER A 74 -19.81 12.61 10.39
CA SER A 74 -19.71 13.79 11.24
C SER A 74 -18.55 13.72 12.25
N PRO A 75 -18.01 14.88 12.68
CA PRO A 75 -16.98 14.92 13.73
C PRO A 75 -17.43 14.29 15.05
N SER A 76 -18.73 14.36 15.36
CA SER A 76 -19.30 13.78 16.57
C SER A 76 -19.26 12.24 16.53
N GLN A 77 -19.55 11.63 15.38
CA GLN A 77 -19.45 10.17 15.20
C GLN A 77 -18.00 9.71 15.24
N ILE A 78 -17.09 10.44 14.56
CA ILE A 78 -15.65 10.14 14.57
C ILE A 78 -15.13 10.11 16.02
N ARG A 79 -15.43 11.15 16.81
CA ARG A 79 -15.00 11.20 18.21
C ARG A 79 -15.68 10.15 19.09
N ARG A 80 -17.00 9.96 18.93
CA ARG A 80 -17.78 9.02 19.77
C ARG A 80 -17.26 7.59 19.63
N PHE A 81 -17.01 7.14 18.42
CA PHE A 81 -16.61 5.76 18.12
C PHE A 81 -15.08 5.60 17.94
N GLY A 82 -14.30 6.65 18.19
CA GLY A 82 -12.83 6.62 18.02
C GLY A 82 -12.40 6.22 16.62
N LEU A 83 -13.16 6.67 15.59
CA LEU A 83 -12.90 6.30 14.20
C LEU A 83 -11.63 6.97 13.71
N ARG A 84 -10.91 6.25 12.85
CA ARG A 84 -9.64 6.71 12.27
C ARG A 84 -9.63 6.47 10.77
N THR A 85 -8.83 7.23 10.05
CA THR A 85 -8.57 6.95 8.62
C THR A 85 -8.15 5.50 8.44
N GLY A 86 -8.70 4.86 7.42
CA GLY A 86 -8.46 3.46 7.11
C GLY A 86 -9.43 2.48 7.77
N ASP A 87 -10.28 2.90 8.72
CA ASP A 87 -11.33 2.03 9.27
C ASP A 87 -12.38 1.69 8.21
N ILE A 88 -12.80 0.43 8.13
CA ILE A 88 -14.01 0.03 7.42
C ILE A 88 -15.19 0.31 8.34
N VAL A 89 -16.07 1.19 7.90
CA VAL A 89 -17.27 1.57 8.65
C VAL A 89 -18.51 1.23 7.85
N ARG A 90 -19.44 0.54 8.47
CA ARG A 90 -20.78 0.26 7.93
C ARG A 90 -21.84 0.89 8.81
N GLY A 91 -22.90 1.38 8.17
CA GLY A 91 -24.03 1.94 8.89
C GLY A 91 -25.18 2.38 8.03
N THR A 92 -26.23 2.85 8.70
CA THR A 92 -27.41 3.41 8.06
C THR A 92 -27.12 4.82 7.57
N VAL A 93 -27.53 5.13 6.36
CA VAL A 93 -27.34 6.44 5.71
C VAL A 93 -28.68 7.05 5.34
N ARG A 94 -28.71 8.38 5.22
CA ARG A 94 -29.81 9.12 4.63
C ARG A 94 -29.41 9.82 3.35
N ALA A 95 -30.35 10.00 2.47
CA ALA A 95 -30.19 10.80 1.27
C ALA A 95 -29.80 12.26 1.59
N PRO A 96 -29.07 12.94 0.70
CA PRO A 96 -28.76 14.34 0.85
C PRO A 96 -30.02 15.19 0.85
N LYS A 97 -30.04 16.25 1.67
CA LYS A 97 -31.08 17.28 1.64
C LYS A 97 -30.82 18.24 0.47
N GLU A 98 -31.78 19.07 0.09
CA GLU A 98 -31.67 20.02 -1.01
C GLU A 98 -30.39 20.88 -1.03
N SER A 99 -29.80 21.16 0.15
CA SER A 99 -28.55 21.91 0.29
C SER A 99 -27.29 21.05 0.46
N GLU A 100 -27.42 19.74 0.52
CA GLU A 100 -26.34 18.79 0.76
C GLU A 100 -25.96 18.09 -0.54
N ARG A 101 -24.72 17.68 -0.65
CA ARG A 101 -24.17 17.03 -1.86
C ARG A 101 -23.98 15.53 -1.68
N TYR A 102 -23.83 15.07 -0.43
CA TYR A 102 -23.44 13.71 -0.11
C TYR A 102 -24.45 13.03 0.79
N PHE A 103 -24.55 11.71 0.70
CA PHE A 103 -25.23 10.93 1.72
C PHE A 103 -24.59 11.19 3.08
N ALA A 104 -25.37 11.10 4.15
CA ALA A 104 -24.86 11.29 5.50
C ALA A 104 -25.06 10.03 6.34
N LEU A 105 -24.01 9.59 7.01
CA LEU A 105 -24.07 8.48 7.96
C LEU A 105 -24.94 8.88 9.14
N LEU A 106 -26.05 8.17 9.36
CA LEU A 106 -26.96 8.39 10.49
C LEU A 106 -26.51 7.61 11.72
N ARG A 107 -26.24 6.33 11.54
CA ARG A 107 -25.87 5.42 12.61
C ARG A 107 -24.72 4.52 12.17
N VAL A 108 -23.68 4.43 13.00
CA VAL A 108 -22.62 3.45 12.85
C VAL A 108 -23.12 2.11 13.38
N GLU A 109 -23.10 1.07 12.57
CA GLU A 109 -23.53 -0.28 12.91
C GLU A 109 -22.37 -1.21 13.18
N SER A 110 -21.30 -1.07 12.40
CA SER A 110 -20.05 -1.80 12.66
C SER A 110 -18.83 -0.99 12.28
N VAL A 111 -17.72 -1.26 12.95
CA VAL A 111 -16.40 -0.78 12.63
C VAL A 111 -15.49 -2.02 12.51
N GLU A 112 -14.85 -2.19 11.36
CA GLU A 112 -14.04 -3.38 11.09
C GLU A 112 -14.78 -4.70 11.30
N GLY A 113 -16.11 -4.72 11.04
CA GLY A 113 -16.99 -5.88 11.24
C GLY A 113 -17.36 -6.16 12.68
N GLY A 114 -16.85 -5.40 13.66
CA GLY A 114 -17.17 -5.51 15.08
C GLY A 114 -18.14 -4.45 15.57
N ALA A 115 -18.66 -4.59 16.79
CA ALA A 115 -19.57 -3.62 17.41
C ALA A 115 -18.86 -2.26 17.59
N PRO A 116 -19.52 -1.12 17.24
CA PRO A 116 -18.87 0.18 17.23
C PRO A 116 -18.40 0.64 18.61
N ASP A 117 -19.07 0.25 19.68
CA ASP A 117 -18.73 0.65 21.05
C ASP A 117 -17.46 -0.04 21.61
N GLN A 118 -16.90 -1.02 20.88
CA GLN A 118 -15.66 -1.71 21.26
C GLN A 118 -14.39 -0.97 20.79
N HIS A 119 -14.52 0.07 19.97
CA HIS A 119 -13.39 0.73 19.31
C HIS A 119 -12.88 2.04 19.94
N PRO A 120 -13.62 2.78 20.78
CA PRO A 120 -13.22 4.12 21.23
C PRO A 120 -11.90 4.16 22.02
N HIS A 121 -11.53 3.07 22.67
CA HIS A 121 -10.37 2.99 23.60
C HIS A 121 -9.18 2.21 23.04
N ARG A 122 -9.11 2.00 21.72
CA ARG A 122 -7.95 1.32 21.14
C ARG A 122 -6.71 2.22 21.16
N ASP A 123 -5.55 1.65 21.50
CA ASP A 123 -4.28 2.34 21.44
C ASP A 123 -3.97 2.80 20.01
N ASP A 124 -3.27 3.92 19.89
CA ASP A 124 -2.78 4.38 18.61
C ASP A 124 -1.74 3.40 18.06
N PHE A 125 -1.81 3.10 16.76
CA PHE A 125 -0.88 2.19 16.11
C PHE A 125 0.58 2.56 16.38
N ASP A 126 0.89 3.86 16.29
CA ASP A 126 2.25 4.36 16.46
C ASP A 126 2.74 4.28 17.92
N ALA A 127 1.84 4.15 18.91
CA ALA A 127 2.16 3.98 20.32
C ALA A 127 2.29 2.50 20.75
N ARG A 128 1.87 1.55 19.91
CA ARG A 128 1.93 0.12 20.23
C ARG A 128 3.37 -0.38 20.20
N PRO A 129 3.76 -1.28 21.15
CA PRO A 129 5.07 -1.91 21.17
C PRO A 129 5.34 -2.67 19.86
N ALA A 130 6.54 -2.47 19.34
CA ALA A 130 7.02 -3.10 18.11
C ALA A 130 8.20 -4.03 18.41
N GLY A 131 8.10 -5.25 17.90
CA GLY A 131 9.16 -6.26 18.00
C GLY A 131 10.03 -6.33 16.72
N PRO A 132 11.10 -7.13 16.77
CA PRO A 132 11.90 -7.43 15.59
C PRO A 132 11.09 -8.25 14.57
N ALA A 133 11.43 -8.14 13.30
CA ALA A 133 10.90 -9.00 12.27
C ALA A 133 11.47 -10.42 12.41
N THR A 134 10.63 -11.37 12.81
CA THR A 134 11.02 -12.78 13.02
C THR A 134 10.34 -13.74 12.05
N THR A 135 9.35 -13.27 11.31
CA THR A 135 8.63 -14.07 10.32
C THR A 135 9.10 -13.69 8.93
N ARG A 136 9.75 -14.62 8.24
CA ARG A 136 10.20 -14.42 6.87
C ARG A 136 9.00 -14.29 5.91
N LEU A 137 9.14 -13.42 4.93
CA LEU A 137 8.25 -13.38 3.76
C LEU A 137 8.59 -14.56 2.85
N ASP A 138 7.63 -15.45 2.62
CA ASP A 138 7.80 -16.58 1.70
C ASP A 138 7.67 -16.08 0.25
N LEU A 139 8.73 -16.27 -0.53
CA LEU A 139 8.81 -15.90 -1.93
C LEU A 139 8.93 -17.15 -2.84
N ARG A 140 8.40 -18.27 -2.40
CA ARG A 140 8.40 -19.54 -3.15
C ARG A 140 7.82 -19.35 -4.54
N GLY A 141 8.46 -19.95 -5.52
CA GLY A 141 8.03 -19.84 -6.92
C GLY A 141 8.32 -18.50 -7.58
N ALA A 142 8.93 -17.54 -6.88
CA ALA A 142 9.39 -16.29 -7.47
C ALA A 142 10.45 -16.53 -8.55
N PRO A 143 10.64 -15.62 -9.52
CA PRO A 143 11.70 -15.70 -10.51
C PRO A 143 13.09 -15.77 -9.88
N PRO A 144 14.08 -16.32 -10.59
CA PRO A 144 15.46 -16.44 -10.09
C PRO A 144 16.06 -15.12 -9.60
N SER A 145 15.71 -14.00 -10.22
CA SER A 145 16.13 -12.67 -9.81
C SER A 145 15.67 -12.30 -8.39
N VAL A 146 14.42 -12.57 -8.06
CA VAL A 146 13.86 -12.32 -6.73
C VAL A 146 14.51 -13.24 -5.69
N ARG A 147 14.67 -14.54 -6.01
CA ARG A 147 15.33 -15.50 -5.11
C ARG A 147 16.80 -15.21 -4.89
N LEU A 148 17.49 -14.71 -5.92
CA LEU A 148 18.87 -14.24 -5.78
C LEU A 148 18.94 -13.09 -4.76
N ALA A 149 18.07 -12.10 -4.88
CA ALA A 149 18.01 -11.00 -3.92
C ALA A 149 17.64 -11.47 -2.50
N GLU A 150 16.68 -12.40 -2.38
CA GLU A 150 16.26 -13.00 -1.11
C GLU A 150 17.43 -13.72 -0.40
N LEU A 151 18.32 -14.39 -1.13
CA LEU A 151 19.48 -15.04 -0.54
C LEU A 151 20.41 -14.04 0.15
N TYR A 152 20.69 -12.92 -0.50
CA TYR A 152 21.58 -11.90 0.07
C TYR A 152 20.92 -11.05 1.13
N ALA A 153 19.61 -10.77 0.98
CA ALA A 153 18.84 -10.00 1.94
C ALA A 153 17.43 -10.59 2.08
N PRO A 154 17.25 -11.60 2.96
CA PRO A 154 15.93 -12.15 3.25
C PRO A 154 15.03 -11.08 3.86
N LEU A 155 13.76 -11.13 3.49
CA LEU A 155 12.74 -10.16 3.87
C LEU A 155 11.81 -10.71 4.95
N GLY A 156 11.35 -9.85 5.85
CA GLY A 156 10.47 -10.21 6.96
C GLY A 156 9.24 -9.33 7.08
N LEU A 157 8.20 -9.87 7.73
CA LEU A 157 7.00 -9.10 8.07
C LEU A 157 7.34 -7.93 9.01
N GLY A 158 6.72 -6.78 8.76
CA GLY A 158 6.94 -5.57 9.55
C GLY A 158 8.18 -4.77 9.17
N GLN A 159 8.93 -5.20 8.17
CA GLN A 159 10.13 -4.50 7.71
C GLN A 159 9.82 -3.29 6.82
N ARG A 160 10.79 -2.37 6.78
CA ARG A 160 10.94 -1.32 5.78
C ARG A 160 11.95 -1.79 4.75
N ILE A 161 11.45 -2.16 3.57
CA ILE A 161 12.25 -2.79 2.51
C ILE A 161 12.43 -1.79 1.38
N LEU A 162 13.65 -1.35 1.13
CA LEU A 162 13.98 -0.38 0.11
C LEU A 162 14.62 -1.05 -1.11
N ILE A 163 14.04 -0.86 -2.29
CA ILE A 163 14.58 -1.32 -3.57
C ILE A 163 15.18 -0.11 -4.28
N LYS A 164 16.49 -0.01 -4.29
CA LYS A 164 17.25 1.06 -4.96
C LYS A 164 17.63 0.63 -6.37
N ALA A 165 17.40 1.50 -7.34
CA ALA A 165 17.78 1.19 -8.72
C ALA A 165 18.14 2.46 -9.51
N PRO A 166 19.14 2.41 -10.39
CA PRO A 166 19.35 3.46 -11.35
C PRO A 166 18.19 3.53 -12.35
N PRO A 167 18.03 4.63 -13.09
CA PRO A 167 17.05 4.72 -14.16
C PRO A 167 17.16 3.53 -15.11
N ARG A 168 16.02 2.93 -15.48
CA ARG A 168 15.95 1.74 -16.35
C ARG A 168 16.63 0.49 -15.79
N GLY A 169 16.92 0.41 -14.49
CA GLY A 169 17.56 -0.73 -13.83
C GLY A 169 16.65 -1.93 -13.58
N GLY A 170 15.39 -1.96 -14.11
CA GLY A 170 14.49 -3.09 -13.97
C GLY A 170 13.62 -3.10 -12.70
N LYS A 171 13.58 -1.98 -11.94
CA LYS A 171 12.86 -1.93 -10.65
C LYS A 171 11.37 -2.25 -10.74
N SER A 172 10.64 -1.73 -11.73
CA SER A 172 9.18 -1.96 -11.84
C SER A 172 8.87 -3.43 -12.18
N GLY A 173 9.68 -4.06 -13.04
CA GLY A 173 9.57 -5.49 -13.31
C GLY A 173 9.82 -6.33 -12.07
N LEU A 174 10.93 -6.09 -11.36
CA LEU A 174 11.25 -6.78 -10.10
C LEU A 174 10.13 -6.59 -9.06
N LEU A 175 9.58 -5.38 -8.96
CA LEU A 175 8.50 -5.07 -8.02
C LEU A 175 7.22 -5.84 -8.33
N GLY A 176 6.86 -5.95 -9.61
CA GLY A 176 5.72 -6.75 -10.06
C GLY A 176 5.91 -8.23 -9.75
N GLU A 177 7.10 -8.80 -10.01
CA GLU A 177 7.43 -10.18 -9.69
C GLU A 177 7.40 -10.47 -8.18
N LEU A 178 7.99 -9.57 -7.40
CA LEU A 178 7.95 -9.64 -5.93
C LEU A 178 6.50 -9.60 -5.43
N THR A 179 5.68 -8.69 -5.95
CA THR A 179 4.27 -8.57 -5.54
C THR A 179 3.48 -9.83 -5.88
N ARG A 180 3.67 -10.41 -7.07
CA ARG A 180 3.03 -11.70 -7.44
C ARG A 180 3.41 -12.83 -6.49
N ALA A 181 4.68 -12.94 -6.13
CA ALA A 181 5.14 -13.93 -5.16
C ALA A 181 4.52 -13.71 -3.77
N LEU A 182 4.44 -12.45 -3.31
CA LEU A 182 3.81 -12.10 -2.04
C LEU A 182 2.32 -12.45 -2.02
N VAL A 183 1.58 -12.12 -3.08
CA VAL A 183 0.15 -12.46 -3.20
C VAL A 183 -0.06 -13.97 -3.18
N ALA A 184 0.75 -14.72 -3.93
CA ALA A 184 0.62 -16.17 -4.04
C ALA A 184 0.92 -16.91 -2.72
N ASN A 185 1.91 -16.43 -1.94
CA ASN A 185 2.40 -17.14 -0.76
C ASN A 185 1.83 -16.60 0.56
N HIS A 186 1.13 -15.45 0.54
CA HIS A 186 0.54 -14.85 1.73
C HIS A 186 -0.96 -14.58 1.55
N PRO A 187 -1.80 -15.63 1.35
CA PRO A 187 -3.22 -15.46 1.03
C PRO A 187 -4.04 -14.81 2.15
N THR A 188 -3.55 -14.79 3.38
CA THR A 188 -4.20 -14.13 4.52
C THR A 188 -3.73 -12.69 4.74
N ALA A 189 -2.67 -12.25 4.04
CA ALA A 189 -2.17 -10.89 4.12
C ALA A 189 -2.87 -9.98 3.10
N HIS A 190 -3.10 -8.74 3.49
CA HIS A 190 -3.54 -7.71 2.55
C HIS A 190 -2.33 -7.15 1.80
N VAL A 191 -2.08 -7.67 0.60
CA VAL A 191 -0.98 -7.23 -0.27
C VAL A 191 -1.53 -6.23 -1.27
N THR A 192 -0.94 -5.05 -1.38
CA THR A 192 -1.33 -4.03 -2.37
C THR A 192 -0.10 -3.36 -2.97
N LEU A 193 0.01 -3.41 -4.29
CA LEU A 193 0.95 -2.61 -5.07
C LEU A 193 0.31 -1.26 -5.37
N VAL A 194 0.92 -0.18 -4.93
CA VAL A 194 0.49 1.17 -5.26
C VAL A 194 1.52 1.85 -6.16
N ALA A 195 1.08 2.22 -7.36
CA ALA A 195 1.88 2.93 -8.33
C ALA A 195 1.32 4.35 -8.54
N ILE A 196 2.14 5.36 -8.29
CA ILE A 196 1.73 6.76 -8.37
C ILE A 196 2.52 7.51 -9.43
N ASP A 197 1.88 8.51 -10.04
CA ASP A 197 2.50 9.35 -11.07
C ASP A 197 3.11 8.48 -12.20
N VAL A 198 2.37 7.44 -12.61
CA VAL A 198 2.77 6.52 -13.68
C VAL A 198 2.07 6.86 -14.98
N ARG A 199 2.63 6.38 -16.09
CA ARG A 199 1.95 6.46 -17.38
C ARG A 199 0.76 5.52 -17.42
N PRO A 200 -0.33 5.84 -18.13
CA PRO A 200 -1.51 4.96 -18.24
C PRO A 200 -1.17 3.55 -18.74
N GLU A 201 -0.23 3.43 -19.68
CA GLU A 201 0.24 2.15 -20.20
C GLU A 201 1.01 1.33 -19.15
N GLU A 202 1.86 1.97 -18.32
CA GLU A 202 2.54 1.31 -17.19
C GLU A 202 1.53 0.79 -16.16
N ALA A 203 0.47 1.54 -15.91
CA ALA A 203 -0.62 1.14 -15.02
C ALA A 203 -1.25 -0.18 -15.47
N GLY A 204 -1.57 -0.30 -16.76
CA GLY A 204 -2.12 -1.52 -17.35
C GLY A 204 -1.13 -2.71 -17.30
N GLU A 205 0.15 -2.47 -17.41
CA GLU A 205 1.18 -3.52 -17.33
C GLU A 205 1.37 -4.03 -15.89
N LEU A 206 1.41 -3.13 -14.92
CA LEU A 206 1.52 -3.48 -13.50
C LEU A 206 0.32 -4.30 -12.99
N GLY A 207 -0.88 -4.02 -13.51
CA GLY A 207 -2.10 -4.71 -13.14
C GLY A 207 -2.21 -6.15 -13.63
N ARG A 208 -1.43 -6.55 -14.64
CA ARG A 208 -1.54 -7.90 -15.21
C ARG A 208 -1.20 -9.00 -14.21
N GLY A 209 -2.19 -9.87 -13.92
CA GLY A 209 -2.03 -10.98 -12.98
C GLY A 209 -1.95 -10.56 -11.51
N LEU A 210 -2.41 -9.34 -11.19
CA LEU A 210 -2.51 -8.79 -9.84
C LEU A 210 -3.92 -8.22 -9.57
N ASP A 211 -4.95 -8.82 -10.14
CA ASP A 211 -6.33 -8.34 -10.02
C ASP A 211 -6.74 -8.16 -8.55
N GLY A 212 -7.24 -6.98 -8.21
CA GLY A 212 -7.61 -6.62 -6.84
C GLY A 212 -6.42 -6.25 -5.92
N HIS A 213 -5.17 -6.37 -6.40
CA HIS A 213 -3.97 -6.09 -5.61
C HIS A 213 -3.20 -4.85 -6.08
N VAL A 214 -3.72 -4.10 -7.04
CA VAL A 214 -3.05 -2.92 -7.59
C VAL A 214 -3.92 -1.67 -7.46
N ALA A 215 -3.33 -0.63 -6.92
CA ALA A 215 -3.90 0.71 -6.87
C ALA A 215 -3.02 1.68 -7.66
N VAL A 216 -3.62 2.49 -8.51
CA VAL A 216 -2.86 3.35 -9.43
C VAL A 216 -3.39 4.78 -9.39
N SER A 217 -2.47 5.74 -9.43
CA SER A 217 -2.74 7.11 -9.88
C SER A 217 -1.76 7.49 -10.99
N THR A 218 -2.27 8.13 -12.02
CA THR A 218 -1.53 8.40 -13.27
C THR A 218 -1.01 9.83 -13.34
N LEU A 219 -0.19 10.12 -14.35
CA LEU A 219 0.29 11.48 -14.66
C LEU A 219 -0.84 12.51 -14.84
N ALA A 220 -2.07 12.07 -15.15
CA ALA A 220 -3.22 12.95 -15.30
C ALA A 220 -3.84 13.37 -13.95
N ASP A 221 -3.53 12.66 -12.88
CA ASP A 221 -4.06 12.95 -11.56
C ASP A 221 -3.27 14.07 -10.86
N PRO A 222 -3.93 14.90 -10.04
CA PRO A 222 -3.24 15.95 -9.28
C PRO A 222 -2.34 15.33 -8.18
N PRO A 223 -1.26 16.02 -7.76
CA PRO A 223 -0.35 15.55 -6.71
C PRO A 223 -1.04 15.15 -5.40
N ALA A 224 -2.11 15.85 -5.01
CA ALA A 224 -2.90 15.51 -3.83
C ALA A 224 -3.53 14.11 -3.92
N ARG A 225 -3.86 13.64 -5.12
CA ARG A 225 -4.41 12.30 -5.34
C ARG A 225 -3.35 11.23 -5.13
N HIS A 226 -2.11 11.46 -5.58
CA HIS A 226 -1.00 10.54 -5.35
C HIS A 226 -0.74 10.33 -3.85
N VAL A 227 -0.74 11.43 -3.12
CA VAL A 227 -0.55 11.43 -1.66
C VAL A 227 -1.70 10.71 -0.97
N GLN A 228 -2.94 11.09 -1.25
CA GLN A 228 -4.14 10.52 -0.64
C GLN A 228 -4.20 8.99 -0.83
N LEU A 229 -3.91 8.50 -2.04
CA LEU A 229 -3.96 7.08 -2.35
C LEU A 229 -2.99 6.27 -1.48
N VAL A 230 -1.73 6.72 -1.38
CA VAL A 230 -0.72 6.03 -0.58
C VAL A 230 -1.05 6.12 0.91
N GLU A 231 -1.47 7.28 1.42
CA GLU A 231 -1.86 7.44 2.81
C GLU A 231 -3.04 6.54 3.18
N MET A 232 -4.09 6.49 2.35
CA MET A 232 -5.26 5.63 2.60
C MET A 232 -4.86 4.16 2.69
N LEU A 233 -4.00 3.68 1.80
CA LEU A 233 -3.53 2.28 1.81
C LEU A 233 -2.66 1.98 3.03
N VAL A 234 -1.77 2.88 3.42
CA VAL A 234 -0.93 2.69 4.62
C VAL A 234 -1.78 2.75 5.89
N GLU A 235 -2.71 3.69 6.00
CA GLU A 235 -3.63 3.76 7.14
C GLU A 235 -4.54 2.52 7.20
N ARG A 236 -5.03 2.03 6.06
CA ARG A 236 -5.76 0.75 6.00
C ARG A 236 -4.88 -0.41 6.48
N GLY A 237 -3.61 -0.43 6.10
CA GLY A 237 -2.63 -1.42 6.55
C GLY A 237 -2.41 -1.37 8.08
N LYS A 238 -2.36 -0.18 8.68
CA LYS A 238 -2.29 -0.01 10.14
C LYS A 238 -3.53 -0.61 10.83
N ARG A 239 -4.75 -0.36 10.31
CA ARG A 239 -5.99 -0.95 10.86
C ARG A 239 -5.97 -2.47 10.79
N THR A 240 -5.45 -3.04 9.71
CA THR A 240 -5.26 -4.49 9.57
C THR A 240 -4.30 -5.02 10.64
N ALA A 241 -3.15 -4.38 10.83
CA ALA A 241 -2.14 -4.79 11.79
C ALA A 241 -2.62 -4.65 13.25
N GLU A 242 -3.38 -3.60 13.58
CA GLU A 242 -3.99 -3.41 14.90
C GLU A 242 -4.88 -4.58 15.33
N ARG A 243 -5.42 -5.32 14.37
CA ARG A 243 -6.31 -6.49 14.57
C ARG A 243 -5.57 -7.83 14.51
N GLY A 244 -4.24 -7.81 14.49
CA GLY A 244 -3.43 -9.02 14.40
C GLY A 244 -3.24 -9.56 12.98
N GLY A 245 -3.78 -8.88 11.96
CA GLY A 245 -3.57 -9.23 10.55
C GLY A 245 -2.25 -8.71 10.00
N HIS A 246 -1.95 -9.07 8.75
CA HIS A 246 -0.76 -8.62 8.04
C HIS A 246 -1.14 -7.79 6.83
N ALA A 247 -0.50 -6.62 6.68
CA ALA A 247 -0.60 -5.78 5.51
C ALA A 247 0.78 -5.56 4.89
N ILE A 248 0.86 -5.69 3.57
CA ILE A 248 2.08 -5.46 2.79
C ILE A 248 1.74 -4.42 1.72
N VAL A 249 2.27 -3.22 1.86
CA VAL A 249 2.08 -2.13 0.90
C VAL A 249 3.36 -1.95 0.11
N VAL A 250 3.26 -2.16 -1.20
CA VAL A 250 4.37 -2.08 -2.15
C VAL A 250 4.23 -0.77 -2.92
N ILE A 251 5.21 0.14 -2.82
CA ILE A 251 5.08 1.53 -3.29
C ILE A 251 6.05 1.82 -4.44
N ASP A 252 5.56 2.13 -5.61
CA ASP A 252 6.34 2.67 -6.74
C ASP A 252 5.95 4.14 -7.00
N SER A 253 6.72 5.12 -6.52
CA SER A 253 7.95 5.10 -5.76
C SER A 253 7.95 6.20 -4.67
N LEU A 254 8.80 6.05 -3.66
CA LEU A 254 8.94 7.08 -2.61
C LEU A 254 9.50 8.41 -3.15
N GLY A 255 10.33 8.38 -4.21
CA GLY A 255 10.78 9.61 -4.87
C GLY A 255 9.63 10.39 -5.53
N ARG A 256 8.68 9.69 -6.17
CA ARG A 256 7.46 10.31 -6.72
C ARG A 256 6.55 10.82 -5.61
N LEU A 257 6.40 10.07 -4.53
CA LEU A 257 5.63 10.48 -3.36
C LEU A 257 6.22 11.74 -2.70
N ALA A 258 7.55 11.81 -2.56
CA ALA A 258 8.22 12.98 -2.03
C ALA A 258 7.98 14.24 -2.89
N ARG A 259 8.01 14.09 -4.22
CA ARG A 259 7.66 15.17 -5.15
C ARG A 259 6.19 15.59 -5.01
N ALA A 260 5.28 14.65 -4.92
CA ALA A 260 3.86 14.94 -4.71
C ALA A 260 3.63 15.66 -3.39
N TRP A 261 4.23 15.19 -2.30
CA TRP A 261 4.18 15.88 -1.00
C TRP A 261 4.73 17.30 -1.07
N ASN A 262 5.85 17.51 -1.78
CA ASN A 262 6.46 18.83 -1.92
C ASN A 262 5.55 19.86 -2.61
N LEU A 263 4.59 19.40 -3.42
CA LEU A 263 3.60 20.25 -4.08
C LEU A 263 2.33 20.46 -3.24
N VAL A 264 2.04 19.55 -2.30
CA VAL A 264 0.79 19.58 -1.52
C VAL A 264 0.97 20.23 -0.15
N VAL A 265 2.12 20.04 0.48
CA VAL A 265 2.39 20.59 1.82
C VAL A 265 2.64 22.08 1.73
N PRO A 266 2.03 22.90 2.60
CA PRO A 266 2.42 24.32 2.73
C PRO A 266 3.92 24.46 2.96
N ALA A 267 4.55 25.37 2.21
CA ALA A 267 5.98 25.60 2.30
C ALA A 267 6.38 25.97 3.75
N SER A 268 7.31 25.21 4.33
CA SER A 268 7.83 25.48 5.67
C SER A 268 8.82 26.66 5.73
N GLY A 269 9.25 27.14 4.57
CA GLY A 269 10.32 28.13 4.42
C GLY A 269 11.72 27.56 4.66
N ARG A 270 11.85 26.24 4.89
CA ARG A 270 13.13 25.53 5.07
C ARG A 270 13.29 24.51 3.94
N THR A 271 13.99 24.92 2.91
CA THR A 271 14.28 24.07 1.77
C THR A 271 15.63 23.37 1.99
N LEU A 272 15.64 22.04 1.87
CA LEU A 272 16.86 21.26 1.85
C LEU A 272 17.50 21.31 0.45
N ILE A 273 18.72 20.82 0.34
CA ILE A 273 19.44 20.70 -0.92
C ILE A 273 18.57 19.90 -1.92
N GLY A 274 18.30 20.45 -3.09
CA GLY A 274 17.44 19.80 -4.11
C GLY A 274 16.00 20.33 -4.20
N ALA A 275 15.72 21.49 -3.58
CA ALA A 275 14.40 22.15 -3.58
C ALA A 275 13.28 21.34 -2.91
N LEU A 276 13.63 20.38 -2.04
CA LEU A 276 12.67 19.62 -1.26
C LEU A 276 12.41 20.32 0.08
N ASP A 277 11.15 20.61 0.38
CA ASP A 277 10.76 21.21 1.65
C ASP A 277 10.93 20.21 2.80
N ALA A 278 11.44 20.66 3.94
CA ALA A 278 11.63 19.84 5.12
C ALA A 278 10.31 19.20 5.63
N ALA A 279 9.17 19.87 5.42
CA ALA A 279 7.87 19.33 5.77
C ALA A 279 7.51 18.12 4.88
N ALA A 280 7.80 18.16 3.58
CA ALA A 280 7.57 17.05 2.67
C ALA A 280 8.39 15.81 3.06
N ILE A 281 9.69 15.98 3.34
CA ILE A 281 10.55 14.88 3.82
C ILE A 281 9.99 14.27 5.11
N THR A 282 9.60 15.11 6.06
CA THR A 282 9.05 14.65 7.34
C THR A 282 7.81 13.78 7.14
N ARG A 283 6.95 14.12 6.17
CA ARG A 283 5.76 13.31 5.83
C ARG A 283 6.15 11.95 5.27
N VAL A 284 7.06 11.91 4.31
CA VAL A 284 7.54 10.63 3.74
C VAL A 284 8.22 9.77 4.79
N ARG A 285 9.08 10.36 5.64
CA ARG A 285 9.75 9.64 6.74
C ARG A 285 8.74 9.07 7.74
N ARG A 286 7.71 9.84 8.11
CA ARG A 286 6.66 9.38 9.03
C ARG A 286 5.88 8.20 8.45
N LEU A 287 5.48 8.29 7.17
CA LEU A 287 4.83 7.19 6.48
C LEU A 287 5.73 5.95 6.44
N TRP A 288 6.99 6.12 6.05
CA TRP A 288 7.98 5.04 5.99
C TRP A 288 8.23 4.40 7.35
N ALA A 289 8.35 5.21 8.41
CA ALA A 289 8.57 4.75 9.78
C ALA A 289 7.36 3.97 10.37
N SER A 290 6.19 3.99 9.74
CA SER A 290 5.02 3.27 10.23
C SER A 290 5.14 1.75 10.08
N ALA A 291 5.98 1.24 9.16
CA ALA A 291 6.18 -0.19 9.02
C ALA A 291 6.81 -0.79 10.28
N ARG A 292 6.13 -1.78 10.85
CA ARG A 292 6.55 -2.51 12.05
C ARG A 292 5.79 -3.82 12.21
N GLN A 293 6.39 -4.75 12.90
CA GLN A 293 5.70 -5.88 13.49
C GLN A 293 5.29 -5.50 14.91
N LEU A 294 4.02 -5.67 15.25
CA LEU A 294 3.53 -5.44 16.59
C LEU A 294 3.82 -6.66 17.47
N GLU A 295 4.16 -6.45 18.73
CA GLU A 295 4.31 -7.56 19.70
C GLU A 295 3.01 -8.33 19.89
N SER A 296 1.86 -7.70 19.64
CA SER A 296 0.53 -8.34 19.65
C SER A 296 0.25 -9.24 18.43
N GLY A 297 1.17 -9.35 17.47
CA GLY A 297 1.11 -10.31 16.36
C GLY A 297 0.79 -9.74 14.98
N GLY A 298 0.22 -8.54 14.85
CA GLY A 298 -0.03 -7.94 13.54
C GLY A 298 1.19 -7.25 12.94
N ALA A 299 1.23 -7.05 11.62
CA ALA A 299 2.35 -6.40 10.96
C ALA A 299 1.93 -5.50 9.81
N LEU A 300 2.58 -4.34 9.69
CA LEU A 300 2.58 -3.51 8.49
C LEU A 300 3.98 -3.56 7.89
N THR A 301 4.09 -4.10 6.68
CA THR A 301 5.32 -4.15 5.89
C THR A 301 5.24 -3.11 4.78
N LEU A 302 6.28 -2.32 4.62
CA LEU A 302 6.41 -1.41 3.49
C LEU A 302 7.57 -1.85 2.61
N VAL A 303 7.28 -2.10 1.33
CA VAL A 303 8.27 -2.30 0.28
C VAL A 303 8.20 -1.11 -0.64
N ALA A 304 9.31 -0.43 -0.88
CA ALA A 304 9.26 0.75 -1.71
C ALA A 304 10.46 0.86 -2.66
N THR A 305 10.21 1.39 -3.84
CA THR A 305 11.28 1.70 -4.79
C THR A 305 11.79 3.11 -4.63
N LEU A 306 13.08 3.28 -4.91
CA LEU A 306 13.73 4.57 -5.03
C LEU A 306 14.69 4.58 -6.23
N THR A 307 14.67 5.67 -6.99
CA THR A 307 15.61 5.84 -8.09
C THR A 307 16.90 6.44 -7.54
N THR A 308 18.02 5.81 -7.82
CA THR A 308 19.37 6.31 -7.53
C THR A 308 20.05 6.74 -8.82
N GLU A 309 21.09 7.54 -8.74
CA GLU A 309 21.88 7.97 -9.91
C GLU A 309 21.03 8.57 -11.05
N SER A 310 19.92 9.21 -10.68
CA SER A 310 19.02 9.87 -11.65
C SER A 310 19.56 11.21 -12.14
N GLY A 311 20.57 11.75 -11.48
CA GLY A 311 21.04 13.11 -11.65
C GLY A 311 20.09 14.17 -11.02
N GLN A 312 19.01 13.72 -10.38
CA GLN A 312 18.09 14.58 -9.66
C GLN A 312 18.44 14.60 -8.17
N ARG A 313 18.78 15.75 -7.67
CA ARG A 313 19.19 15.94 -6.26
C ARG A 313 18.15 15.46 -5.25
N ILE A 314 16.88 15.56 -5.59
CA ILE A 314 15.77 15.10 -4.73
C ILE A 314 15.84 13.58 -4.50
N ASP A 315 16.15 12.80 -5.52
CA ASP A 315 16.23 11.34 -5.41
C ASP A 315 17.44 10.93 -4.55
N GLU A 316 18.58 11.65 -4.66
CA GLU A 316 19.77 11.43 -3.82
C GLU A 316 19.47 11.71 -2.35
N VAL A 317 18.87 12.87 -2.04
CA VAL A 317 18.49 13.23 -0.66
C VAL A 317 17.52 12.20 -0.08
N MET A 318 16.53 11.75 -0.85
CA MET A 318 15.60 10.73 -0.39
C MET A 318 16.27 9.37 -0.17
N ALA A 319 17.26 9.02 -0.99
CA ALA A 319 18.02 7.78 -0.83
C ALA A 319 18.81 7.78 0.48
N ASP A 320 19.49 8.88 0.78
CA ASP A 320 20.27 9.03 2.02
C ASP A 320 19.36 9.03 3.25
N GLU A 321 18.29 9.82 3.24
CA GLU A 321 17.35 9.96 4.36
C GLU A 321 16.62 8.65 4.74
N LEU A 322 16.34 7.78 3.76
CA LEU A 322 15.57 6.56 3.99
C LEU A 322 16.45 5.34 4.25
N ALA A 323 17.68 5.32 3.71
CA ALA A 323 18.62 4.22 3.88
C ALA A 323 18.94 3.94 5.36
N GLU A 324 19.15 4.99 6.16
CA GLU A 324 19.47 4.83 7.59
C GLU A 324 18.37 4.07 8.36
N THR A 325 17.13 4.21 7.93
CA THR A 325 15.96 3.64 8.59
C THR A 325 15.43 2.37 7.93
N ALA A 326 15.97 1.98 6.78
CA ALA A 326 15.61 0.76 6.08
C ALA A 326 16.01 -0.48 6.92
N SER A 327 15.12 -1.47 6.95
CA SER A 327 15.38 -2.78 7.58
C SER A 327 16.11 -3.72 6.62
N ALA A 328 15.81 -3.60 5.33
CA ALA A 328 16.48 -4.33 4.25
C ALA A 328 16.58 -3.44 3.00
N GLU A 329 17.64 -3.65 2.23
CA GLU A 329 17.85 -2.98 0.96
C GLU A 329 18.22 -3.99 -0.13
N TRP A 330 17.50 -3.92 -1.24
CA TRP A 330 17.86 -4.58 -2.48
C TRP A 330 18.39 -3.51 -3.44
N VAL A 331 19.65 -3.62 -3.82
CA VAL A 331 20.32 -2.62 -4.67
C VAL A 331 20.54 -3.19 -6.05
N LEU A 332 19.98 -2.53 -7.06
CA LEU A 332 20.16 -2.88 -8.46
C LEU A 332 21.32 -2.08 -9.08
N ALA A 333 22.14 -2.76 -9.86
CA ALA A 333 23.24 -2.18 -10.61
C ALA A 333 22.81 -1.75 -12.03
N LYS A 334 23.60 -0.89 -12.66
CA LYS A 334 23.43 -0.52 -14.08
C LYS A 334 23.57 -1.72 -15.01
N GLY A 335 22.90 -1.65 -16.17
CA GLY A 335 22.97 -2.66 -17.22
C GLY A 335 22.08 -3.88 -17.00
N GLY A 336 21.15 -3.83 -16.06
CA GLY A 336 20.02 -4.75 -15.95
C GLY A 336 18.83 -4.32 -16.82
N SER A 337 17.85 -5.21 -16.97
CA SER A 337 16.56 -4.97 -17.62
C SER A 337 15.40 -5.35 -16.68
N ALA A 338 14.16 -5.14 -17.12
CA ALA A 338 12.98 -5.55 -16.36
C ALA A 338 12.93 -7.08 -16.17
N GLU A 339 13.35 -7.85 -17.17
CA GLU A 339 13.35 -9.32 -17.16
C GLU A 339 14.60 -9.92 -16.50
N ALA A 340 15.70 -9.17 -16.48
CA ALA A 340 16.99 -9.59 -15.95
C ALA A 340 17.66 -8.46 -15.14
N PRO A 341 17.13 -8.11 -13.96
CA PRO A 341 17.73 -7.12 -13.11
C PRO A 341 19.11 -7.60 -12.62
N ARG A 342 20.08 -6.70 -12.58
CA ARG A 342 21.39 -6.97 -11.99
C ARG A 342 21.44 -6.42 -10.59
N PHE A 343 21.87 -7.24 -9.64
CA PHE A 343 22.02 -6.83 -8.25
C PHE A 343 23.47 -6.42 -7.95
N ASP A 344 23.59 -5.36 -7.16
CA ASP A 344 24.80 -5.05 -6.41
C ASP A 344 24.69 -5.81 -5.06
N VAL A 345 25.29 -6.97 -5.02
CA VAL A 345 25.19 -7.87 -3.85
C VAL A 345 25.95 -7.33 -2.65
N ASP A 346 26.99 -6.56 -2.86
CA ASP A 346 27.80 -5.97 -1.78
C ASP A 346 27.04 -4.83 -1.07
N ALA A 347 26.17 -4.14 -1.81
CA ALA A 347 25.31 -3.08 -1.29
C ALA A 347 23.94 -3.60 -0.80
N THR A 348 23.58 -4.85 -1.13
CA THR A 348 22.31 -5.47 -0.75
C THR A 348 22.43 -6.06 0.66
N PHE A 349 21.51 -5.72 1.58
CA PHE A 349 21.56 -6.20 2.95
C PHE A 349 20.19 -6.33 3.62
N SER A 350 20.11 -7.13 4.71
CA SER A 350 19.01 -7.16 5.66
C SER A 350 19.57 -7.12 7.08
N ARG A 351 19.08 -6.17 7.91
CA ARG A 351 19.56 -5.97 9.29
C ARG A 351 19.30 -7.18 10.21
N GLN A 352 18.28 -7.94 9.94
CA GLN A 352 17.80 -9.05 10.76
C GLN A 352 17.79 -10.36 9.98
N ALA A 353 18.67 -10.50 8.97
CA ALA A 353 18.73 -11.67 8.11
C ALA A 353 18.79 -13.00 8.90
N GLU A 354 19.59 -13.04 9.96
CA GLU A 354 19.78 -14.24 10.79
C GLU A 354 18.50 -14.70 11.51
N ALA A 355 17.61 -13.76 11.86
CA ALA A 355 16.33 -14.09 12.48
C ALA A 355 15.28 -14.59 11.48
N LEU A 356 15.57 -14.47 10.17
CA LEU A 356 14.66 -14.81 9.08
C LEU A 356 15.04 -16.11 8.36
N VAL A 357 16.10 -16.80 8.78
CA VAL A 357 16.58 -18.05 8.18
C VAL A 357 16.68 -19.14 9.23
N ASP A 358 16.37 -20.38 8.85
CA ASP A 358 16.33 -21.51 9.79
C ASP A 358 17.74 -21.98 10.18
N ASP A 359 18.68 -21.99 9.21
CA ASP A 359 20.09 -22.35 9.42
C ASP A 359 20.99 -21.17 9.01
N VAL A 360 21.42 -20.43 10.03
CA VAL A 360 22.28 -19.25 9.84
C VAL A 360 23.64 -19.61 9.27
N ALA A 361 24.21 -20.78 9.65
CA ALA A 361 25.54 -21.19 9.17
C ALA A 361 25.50 -21.57 7.68
N ALA A 362 24.52 -22.36 7.29
CA ALA A 362 24.30 -22.72 5.89
C ALA A 362 23.96 -21.49 5.03
N TRP A 363 23.11 -20.59 5.54
CA TRP A 363 22.78 -19.34 4.86
C TRP A 363 24.01 -18.46 4.65
N ARG A 364 24.83 -18.23 5.68
CA ARG A 364 26.06 -17.43 5.54
C ARG A 364 27.03 -18.04 4.50
N HIS A 365 27.16 -19.38 4.50
CA HIS A 365 27.98 -20.06 3.50
C HIS A 365 27.43 -19.84 2.09
N ALA A 366 26.12 -20.01 1.88
CA ALA A 366 25.47 -19.81 0.60
C ALA A 366 25.57 -18.35 0.12
N ALA A 367 25.32 -17.38 0.99
CA ALA A 367 25.41 -15.95 0.69
C ALA A 367 26.84 -15.47 0.39
N ALA A 368 27.86 -16.18 0.87
CA ALA A 368 29.26 -15.91 0.52
C ALA A 368 29.67 -16.43 -0.85
N GLN A 369 28.83 -17.21 -1.54
CA GLN A 369 29.16 -17.74 -2.87
C GLN A 369 29.13 -16.64 -3.94
N PRO A 370 29.99 -16.74 -4.97
CA PRO A 370 29.97 -15.79 -6.09
C PRO A 370 28.61 -15.81 -6.83
N VAL A 371 28.15 -14.67 -7.29
CA VAL A 371 26.87 -14.53 -8.04
C VAL A 371 26.80 -15.48 -9.23
N ALA A 372 27.92 -15.73 -9.90
CA ALA A 372 28.00 -16.67 -11.03
C ALA A 372 27.64 -18.11 -10.63
N ARG A 373 27.85 -18.51 -9.37
CA ARG A 373 27.45 -19.81 -8.82
C ARG A 373 26.01 -19.79 -8.35
N VAL A 374 25.58 -18.69 -7.72
CA VAL A 374 24.23 -18.53 -7.15
C VAL A 374 23.16 -18.45 -8.24
N THR A 375 23.42 -17.73 -9.32
CA THR A 375 22.43 -17.51 -10.40
C THR A 375 21.85 -18.81 -10.98
N PRO A 376 22.66 -19.79 -11.43
CA PRO A 376 22.12 -21.07 -11.92
C PRO A 376 21.41 -21.89 -10.83
N ALA A 377 21.92 -21.85 -9.58
CA ALA A 377 21.27 -22.52 -8.46
C ALA A 377 19.90 -21.90 -8.16
N ALA A 378 19.77 -20.57 -8.19
CA ALA A 378 18.49 -19.88 -8.05
C ALA A 378 17.52 -20.21 -9.18
N ALA A 379 18.00 -20.47 -10.39
CA ALA A 379 17.16 -20.92 -11.50
C ALA A 379 16.65 -22.36 -11.33
N ALA A 380 17.43 -23.20 -10.64
CA ALA A 380 17.12 -24.63 -10.44
C ALA A 380 16.29 -24.94 -9.19
N THR A 381 16.10 -23.98 -8.28
CA THR A 381 15.41 -24.19 -7.01
C THR A 381 14.08 -23.40 -6.95
N ALA A 382 13.19 -23.76 -6.02
CA ALA A 382 11.88 -23.14 -5.92
C ALA A 382 11.75 -22.11 -4.77
N ASP A 383 12.60 -22.24 -3.74
CA ASP A 383 12.53 -21.42 -2.52
C ASP A 383 13.91 -21.19 -1.91
N LEU A 384 13.99 -20.32 -0.90
CA LEU A 384 15.24 -19.98 -0.24
C LEU A 384 15.88 -21.19 0.48
N PRO A 385 15.18 -22.04 1.24
CA PRO A 385 15.78 -23.22 1.85
C PRO A 385 16.45 -24.16 0.85
N SER A 386 15.78 -24.44 -0.29
CA SER A 386 16.33 -25.28 -1.37
C SER A 386 17.56 -24.62 -2.01
N LEU A 387 17.56 -23.30 -2.18
CA LEU A 387 18.70 -22.56 -2.72
C LEU A 387 19.90 -22.62 -1.76
N ILE A 388 19.68 -22.44 -0.46
CA ILE A 388 20.72 -22.57 0.55
C ILE A 388 21.32 -23.99 0.49
N ALA A 389 20.48 -25.02 0.48
CA ALA A 389 20.92 -26.42 0.44
C ALA A 389 21.70 -26.74 -0.87
N ALA A 390 21.33 -26.17 -2.00
CA ALA A 390 22.05 -26.36 -3.27
C ALA A 390 23.43 -25.67 -3.33
N LEU A 391 23.69 -24.72 -2.45
CA LEU A 391 24.94 -23.96 -2.36
C LEU A 391 25.84 -24.39 -1.18
N ALA A 392 25.29 -25.16 -0.25
CA ALA A 392 26.04 -25.77 0.86
C ALA A 392 26.95 -26.88 0.35
#